data_647d3e2920f361e9bb550eb770260bbc
#
_entry.id   647d3e2920f361e9bb550eb770260bbc
#
_cell.length_a   1.000
_cell.length_b   1.000
_cell.length_c   1.000
_cell.angle_alpha   90.00
_cell.angle_beta   90.00
_cell.angle_gamma   90.00
#
_symmetry.space_group_name_H-M   'P 1'
#
loop_
_entity.id
_entity.type
_entity.pdbx_description
1 polymer ?
#
loop_
_entity_poly.entity_id
_entity_poly.type
_entity_poly.pdbx_seq_one_letter_code
_entity_poly.pdbx_strand_id
1 'polypeptide(L)'
;MRITVSDSISPSYFVAIAAVQLGFFREEGVDMEFVFTPADPSQALRDGVVDFYGGSPYTGLHRFPGWRGGTVLCALSQYTYWFLAVRSDIKCERGDVSAVKGLRVSASVLPGLTMKRVLEEAGIDLQRDNVRIVPSPPRTSQNWAWDGVDALEQGVADGYWGNGLRADLGVKRGIAKILLDVRRGDGPPAARHFTFPALITTERLVKEQPDIAAAAVRAIVKTQKALKADPQLAANAAQRLFPAEELSLIAYEIARDAPFYDPTVTAEMVEHISKFAREVGTLDGEVRYDRVVATQFADLWQG
;
A
#
# COMPACT_ATOMS: atom_id res chain seq x y z
N MET A 1 3.43 -1.48 -22.20
CA MET A 1 2.86 -0.68 -21.10
C MET A 1 3.79 -0.79 -19.90
N ARG A 2 3.76 0.19 -18.98
CA ARG A 2 4.62 0.22 -17.79
C ARG A 2 3.79 0.37 -16.53
N ILE A 3 4.13 -0.42 -15.51
CA ILE A 3 3.48 -0.37 -14.20
C ILE A 3 4.52 -0.19 -13.10
N THR A 4 4.20 0.61 -12.10
CA THR A 4 4.96 0.74 -10.86
C THR A 4 4.06 0.59 -9.64
N VAL A 5 4.66 0.49 -8.46
CA VAL A 5 3.94 0.42 -7.18
C VAL A 5 4.53 1.42 -6.18
N SER A 6 3.80 1.71 -5.10
CA SER A 6 4.28 2.61 -4.04
C SER A 6 5.57 2.11 -3.39
N ASP A 7 5.63 0.82 -3.13
CA ASP A 7 6.80 0.08 -2.69
C ASP A 7 6.65 -1.39 -3.10
N SER A 8 7.73 -2.08 -3.31
CA SER A 8 7.71 -3.47 -3.78
C SER A 8 7.52 -4.51 -2.70
N ILE A 9 7.59 -4.10 -1.45
CA ILE A 9 7.65 -4.98 -0.29
C ILE A 9 6.33 -5.03 0.49
N SER A 10 5.32 -4.26 0.09
CA SER A 10 3.99 -4.40 0.66
C SER A 10 3.25 -5.57 0.00
N PRO A 11 2.78 -6.56 0.78
CA PRO A 11 1.94 -7.64 0.23
C PRO A 11 0.70 -7.10 -0.49
N SER A 12 0.24 -5.93 -0.11
CA SER A 12 -0.93 -5.28 -0.68
C SER A 12 -0.74 -4.78 -2.12
N TYR A 13 0.49 -4.41 -2.49
CA TYR A 13 0.83 -4.04 -3.87
C TYR A 13 1.43 -5.20 -4.65
N PHE A 14 1.81 -6.27 -3.96
CA PHE A 14 2.48 -7.41 -4.57
C PHE A 14 1.64 -8.10 -5.64
N VAL A 15 0.30 -8.00 -5.55
CA VAL A 15 -0.61 -8.47 -6.61
C VAL A 15 -0.24 -7.89 -7.98
N ALA A 16 0.07 -6.58 -8.06
CA ALA A 16 0.46 -5.93 -9.30
C ALA A 16 1.82 -6.45 -9.83
N ILE A 17 2.78 -6.65 -8.93
CA ILE A 17 4.09 -7.24 -9.27
C ILE A 17 3.93 -8.67 -9.75
N ALA A 18 3.16 -9.50 -9.02
CA ALA A 18 2.90 -10.89 -9.36
C ALA A 18 2.18 -11.01 -10.72
N ALA A 19 1.25 -10.10 -11.05
CA ALA A 19 0.57 -10.07 -12.33
C ALA A 19 1.55 -9.93 -13.51
N VAL A 20 2.62 -9.13 -13.34
CA VAL A 20 3.68 -8.99 -14.34
C VAL A 20 4.56 -10.24 -14.37
N GLN A 21 5.09 -10.65 -13.22
CA GLN A 21 6.12 -11.69 -13.12
C GLN A 21 5.60 -13.09 -13.46
N LEU A 22 4.32 -13.36 -13.15
CA LEU A 22 3.65 -14.63 -13.50
C LEU A 22 3.04 -14.62 -14.91
N GLY A 23 3.06 -13.48 -15.61
CA GLY A 23 2.62 -13.38 -17.00
C GLY A 23 1.12 -13.16 -17.19
N PHE A 24 0.33 -12.87 -16.15
CA PHE A 24 -1.11 -12.67 -16.27
C PHE A 24 -1.49 -11.47 -17.16
N PHE A 25 -0.67 -10.41 -17.19
CA PHE A 25 -0.87 -9.32 -18.16
C PHE A 25 -0.68 -9.80 -19.61
N ARG A 26 0.34 -10.66 -19.85
CA ARG A 26 0.60 -11.22 -21.19
C ARG A 26 -0.52 -12.14 -21.64
N GLU A 27 -1.12 -12.93 -20.74
CA GLU A 27 -2.30 -13.75 -21.02
C GLU A 27 -3.50 -12.90 -21.47
N GLU A 28 -3.62 -11.67 -20.96
CA GLU A 28 -4.63 -10.70 -21.36
C GLU A 28 -4.21 -9.85 -22.58
N GLY A 29 -3.12 -10.20 -23.25
CA GLY A 29 -2.65 -9.52 -24.46
C GLY A 29 -1.90 -8.21 -24.20
N VAL A 30 -1.48 -7.93 -22.97
CA VAL A 30 -0.75 -6.72 -22.60
C VAL A 30 0.70 -7.06 -22.25
N ASP A 31 1.63 -6.54 -23.05
CA ASP A 31 3.05 -6.58 -22.70
C ASP A 31 3.34 -5.49 -21.65
N MET A 32 3.44 -5.93 -20.39
CA MET A 32 3.58 -5.06 -19.22
C MET A 32 4.97 -5.20 -18.62
N GLU A 33 5.67 -4.07 -18.53
CA GLU A 33 6.96 -3.95 -17.85
C GLU A 33 6.75 -3.43 -16.42
N PHE A 34 7.38 -4.09 -15.45
CA PHE A 34 7.46 -3.57 -14.09
C PHE A 34 8.63 -2.58 -13.98
N VAL A 35 8.30 -1.33 -13.65
CA VAL A 35 9.28 -0.26 -13.44
C VAL A 35 9.47 -0.05 -11.94
N PHE A 36 10.71 -0.01 -11.53
CA PHE A 36 11.06 0.27 -10.15
C PHE A 36 10.50 1.62 -9.70
N THR A 37 10.06 1.67 -8.45
CA THR A 37 9.34 2.82 -7.90
C THR A 37 10.12 4.12 -8.10
N PRO A 38 9.61 5.06 -8.91
CA PRO A 38 10.22 6.37 -9.04
C PRO A 38 10.11 7.15 -7.72
N ALA A 39 10.87 8.25 -7.61
CA ALA A 39 10.85 9.08 -6.41
C ALA A 39 9.45 9.66 -6.10
N ASP A 40 8.69 9.97 -7.14
CA ASP A 40 7.28 10.39 -7.07
C ASP A 40 6.45 9.59 -8.08
N PRO A 41 5.85 8.45 -7.66
CA PRO A 41 5.06 7.59 -8.54
C PRO A 41 3.81 8.27 -9.11
N SER A 42 3.19 9.17 -8.34
CA SER A 42 2.02 9.94 -8.79
C SER A 42 2.38 10.92 -9.91
N GLN A 43 3.51 11.58 -9.79
CA GLN A 43 4.03 12.45 -10.84
C GLN A 43 4.40 11.63 -12.09
N ALA A 44 5.06 10.48 -11.90
CA ALA A 44 5.42 9.58 -13.01
C ALA A 44 4.18 9.09 -13.79
N LEU A 45 3.08 8.78 -13.08
CA LEU A 45 1.80 8.43 -13.71
C LEU A 45 1.21 9.61 -14.48
N ARG A 46 1.19 10.80 -13.88
CA ARG A 46 0.67 12.02 -14.50
C ARG A 46 1.43 12.40 -15.77
N ASP A 47 2.75 12.27 -15.74
CA ASP A 47 3.63 12.60 -16.87
C ASP A 47 3.72 11.50 -17.94
N GLY A 48 3.07 10.35 -17.73
CA GLY A 48 3.09 9.23 -18.65
C GLY A 48 4.44 8.47 -18.67
N VAL A 49 5.26 8.62 -17.64
CA VAL A 49 6.46 7.80 -17.43
C VAL A 49 6.07 6.36 -17.12
N VAL A 50 4.96 6.18 -16.41
CA VAL A 50 4.29 4.89 -16.23
C VAL A 50 2.82 5.01 -16.65
N ASP A 51 2.21 3.90 -17.04
CA ASP A 51 0.83 3.83 -17.51
C ASP A 51 -0.12 3.42 -16.38
N PHE A 52 0.40 2.63 -15.43
CA PHE A 52 -0.34 2.13 -14.27
C PHE A 52 0.46 2.29 -12.97
N TYR A 53 -0.25 2.46 -11.88
CA TYR A 53 0.30 2.58 -10.55
C TYR A 53 -0.48 1.73 -9.56
N GLY A 54 0.21 0.87 -8.82
CA GLY A 54 -0.33 0.12 -7.69
C GLY A 54 -0.03 0.84 -6.38
N GLY A 55 -1.05 1.38 -5.73
CA GLY A 55 -0.88 2.13 -4.50
C GLY A 55 -2.18 2.65 -3.91
N SER A 56 -2.11 3.38 -2.81
CA SER A 56 -3.28 4.04 -2.25
C SER A 56 -3.76 5.17 -3.18
N PRO A 57 -5.08 5.36 -3.38
CA PRO A 57 -5.58 6.47 -4.18
C PRO A 57 -5.10 7.84 -3.70
N TYR A 58 -5.02 8.10 -2.39
CA TYR A 58 -4.55 9.40 -1.91
C TYR A 58 -3.07 9.66 -2.19
N THR A 59 -2.25 8.62 -2.32
CA THR A 59 -0.84 8.75 -2.73
C THR A 59 -0.67 8.74 -4.25
N GLY A 60 -1.50 8.00 -4.98
CA GLY A 60 -1.43 7.88 -6.43
C GLY A 60 -2.04 9.06 -7.17
N LEU A 61 -3.02 9.72 -6.57
CA LEU A 61 -3.77 10.80 -7.19
C LEU A 61 -3.42 12.20 -6.65
N HIS A 62 -2.51 12.32 -5.67
CA HIS A 62 -2.21 13.62 -5.04
C HIS A 62 -1.64 14.66 -6.01
N ARG A 63 -1.00 14.23 -7.12
CA ARG A 63 -0.51 15.12 -8.18
C ARG A 63 -1.59 15.48 -9.20
N PHE A 64 -2.79 14.91 -9.09
CA PHE A 64 -3.93 15.22 -9.93
C PHE A 64 -4.86 16.18 -9.18
N PRO A 65 -4.98 17.49 -9.58
CA PRO A 65 -5.78 18.46 -8.86
C PRO A 65 -7.23 18.01 -8.68
N GLY A 66 -7.70 17.91 -7.44
CA GLY A 66 -9.02 17.35 -7.14
C GLY A 66 -9.24 15.92 -7.68
N TRP A 67 -8.14 15.16 -7.83
CA TRP A 67 -8.09 13.80 -8.41
C TRP A 67 -8.62 13.73 -9.86
N ARG A 68 -8.65 14.84 -10.60
CA ARG A 68 -9.12 14.89 -11.99
C ARG A 68 -8.01 14.49 -12.95
N GLY A 69 -8.32 13.59 -13.87
CA GLY A 69 -7.37 13.06 -14.85
C GLY A 69 -6.73 11.74 -14.43
N GLY A 70 -6.78 11.36 -13.14
CA GLY A 70 -6.47 10.03 -12.66
C GLY A 70 -7.72 9.25 -12.31
N THR A 71 -7.67 7.91 -12.37
CA THR A 71 -8.82 7.05 -12.08
C THR A 71 -8.40 5.70 -11.49
N VAL A 72 -9.22 5.17 -10.60
CA VAL A 72 -9.08 3.85 -10.00
C VAL A 72 -9.79 2.82 -10.87
N LEU A 73 -9.10 1.73 -11.21
CA LEU A 73 -9.64 0.63 -12.00
C LEU A 73 -10.23 -0.48 -11.14
N CYS A 74 -9.52 -0.87 -10.09
CA CYS A 74 -9.95 -1.89 -9.12
C CYS A 74 -9.10 -1.80 -7.85
N ALA A 75 -9.55 -2.43 -6.76
CA ALA A 75 -8.71 -2.60 -5.59
C ALA A 75 -7.71 -3.76 -5.78
N LEU A 76 -6.49 -3.60 -5.28
CA LEU A 76 -5.49 -4.66 -5.17
C LEU A 76 -5.72 -5.48 -3.91
N SER A 77 -6.22 -4.86 -2.87
CA SER A 77 -6.72 -5.49 -1.65
C SER A 77 -7.59 -4.51 -0.85
N GLN A 78 -8.20 -4.98 0.23
CA GLN A 78 -9.11 -4.19 1.04
C GLN A 78 -8.42 -3.61 2.27
N TYR A 79 -8.95 -2.49 2.78
CA TYR A 79 -8.63 -1.82 4.03
C TYR A 79 -7.22 -1.22 4.12
N THR A 80 -7.02 -0.41 5.15
CA THR A 80 -5.72 0.15 5.53
C THR A 80 -4.76 -0.98 5.93
N TYR A 81 -3.60 -1.05 5.29
CA TYR A 81 -2.71 -2.22 5.27
C TYR A 81 -1.38 -1.98 5.99
N TRP A 82 -1.31 -0.98 6.85
CA TRP A 82 -0.08 -0.63 7.54
C TRP A 82 0.02 -1.20 8.95
N PHE A 83 1.25 -1.30 9.37
CA PHE A 83 1.67 -1.81 10.66
C PHE A 83 2.40 -0.74 11.46
N LEU A 84 2.22 -0.77 12.75
CA LEU A 84 3.13 -0.13 13.70
C LEU A 84 3.91 -1.25 14.40
N ALA A 85 5.20 -1.33 14.10
CA ALA A 85 6.13 -2.16 14.83
C ALA A 85 6.93 -1.28 15.81
N VAL A 86 7.23 -1.79 16.98
CA VAL A 86 8.08 -1.13 17.98
C VAL A 86 9.22 -2.05 18.37
N ARG A 87 10.30 -1.48 18.92
CA ARG A 87 11.42 -2.28 19.43
C ARG A 87 10.93 -3.34 20.40
N SER A 88 11.53 -4.51 20.35
CA SER A 88 11.13 -5.68 21.16
C SER A 88 11.27 -5.46 22.66
N ASP A 89 12.18 -4.57 23.09
CA ASP A 89 12.43 -4.25 24.50
C ASP A 89 11.39 -3.28 25.12
N ILE A 90 10.57 -2.60 24.30
CA ILE A 90 9.49 -1.73 24.78
C ILE A 90 8.39 -2.59 25.39
N LYS A 91 8.04 -2.36 26.64
CA LYS A 91 6.95 -3.08 27.32
C LYS A 91 5.60 -2.57 26.85
N CYS A 92 4.92 -3.34 26.04
CA CYS A 92 3.56 -3.05 25.55
C CYS A 92 2.88 -4.31 25.10
N GLU A 93 1.55 -4.28 25.04
CA GLU A 93 0.71 -5.31 24.45
C GLU A 93 0.27 -4.89 23.05
N ARG A 94 -0.01 -5.88 22.18
CA ARG A 94 -0.56 -5.62 20.86
C ARG A 94 -1.93 -4.93 20.99
N GLY A 95 -2.15 -3.90 20.17
CA GLY A 95 -3.38 -3.10 20.20
C GLY A 95 -3.34 -1.91 21.17
N ASP A 96 -2.38 -1.85 22.09
CA ASP A 96 -2.25 -0.73 23.02
C ASP A 96 -1.61 0.50 22.33
N VAL A 97 -2.46 1.33 21.70
CA VAL A 97 -2.00 2.54 21.02
C VAL A 97 -1.28 3.49 21.97
N SER A 98 -1.60 3.47 23.26
CA SER A 98 -1.01 4.39 24.24
C SER A 98 0.50 4.16 24.45
N ALA A 99 0.98 2.98 24.11
CA ALA A 99 2.40 2.62 24.17
C ALA A 99 3.32 3.47 23.28
N VAL A 100 2.74 4.25 22.32
CA VAL A 100 3.54 5.15 21.46
C VAL A 100 3.99 6.42 22.17
N LYS A 101 3.43 6.75 23.32
CA LYS A 101 3.75 7.98 24.05
C LYS A 101 5.24 8.05 24.39
N GLY A 102 5.84 9.18 24.06
CA GLY A 102 7.27 9.41 24.22
C GLY A 102 8.16 8.81 23.15
N LEU A 103 7.62 8.05 22.19
CA LEU A 103 8.40 7.34 21.19
C LEU A 103 8.72 8.21 19.96
N ARG A 104 9.83 7.88 19.31
CA ARG A 104 10.17 8.29 17.95
C ARG A 104 9.71 7.19 17.00
N VAL A 105 8.82 7.51 16.06
CA VAL A 105 8.32 6.54 15.07
C VAL A 105 8.81 6.94 13.69
N SER A 106 9.55 6.04 13.04
CA SER A 106 9.99 6.22 11.67
C SER A 106 8.83 6.00 10.70
N ALA A 107 8.61 6.96 9.79
CA ALA A 107 7.60 6.86 8.75
C ALA A 107 7.98 7.70 7.52
N SER A 108 7.58 7.26 6.33
CA SER A 108 7.62 8.06 5.11
C SER A 108 6.56 9.18 5.19
N VAL A 109 6.74 10.25 4.40
CA VAL A 109 5.92 11.46 4.49
C VAL A 109 4.42 11.17 4.35
N LEU A 110 3.98 10.59 3.24
CA LEU A 110 2.54 10.32 3.01
C LEU A 110 1.99 9.21 3.92
N PRO A 111 2.63 8.06 4.10
CA PRO A 111 2.25 7.08 5.14
C PRO A 111 2.20 7.66 6.54
N GLY A 112 3.10 8.59 6.89
CA GLY A 112 3.11 9.28 8.18
C GLY A 112 1.84 10.07 8.47
N LEU A 113 1.17 10.59 7.44
CA LEU A 113 -0.15 11.25 7.59
C LEU A 113 -1.21 10.27 8.08
N THR A 114 -1.21 9.03 7.59
CA THR A 114 -2.13 8.00 8.09
C THR A 114 -1.81 7.63 9.53
N MET A 115 -0.53 7.48 9.88
CA MET A 115 -0.15 7.22 11.27
C MET A 115 -0.64 8.33 12.20
N LYS A 116 -0.37 9.59 11.83
CA LYS A 116 -0.85 10.75 12.59
C LYS A 116 -2.35 10.65 12.83
N ARG A 117 -3.14 10.37 11.79
CA ARG A 117 -4.60 10.27 11.90
C ARG A 117 -5.05 9.09 12.76
N VAL A 118 -4.37 7.93 12.68
CA VAL A 118 -4.61 6.78 13.57
C VAL A 118 -4.39 7.16 15.04
N LEU A 119 -3.32 7.88 15.33
CA LEU A 119 -3.02 8.33 16.70
C LEU A 119 -4.04 9.35 17.20
N GLU A 120 -4.43 10.32 16.38
CA GLU A 120 -5.45 11.32 16.71
C GLU A 120 -6.81 10.66 17.02
N GLU A 121 -7.25 9.69 16.22
CA GLU A 121 -8.47 8.90 16.47
C GLU A 121 -8.39 8.08 17.76
N ALA A 122 -7.20 7.68 18.17
CA ALA A 122 -6.95 7.02 19.46
C ALA A 122 -6.83 8.01 20.63
N GLY A 123 -7.01 9.32 20.41
CA GLY A 123 -6.88 10.35 21.43
C GLY A 123 -5.45 10.70 21.82
N ILE A 124 -4.47 10.30 21.00
CA ILE A 124 -3.05 10.64 21.17
C ILE A 124 -2.78 11.97 20.46
N ASP A 125 -2.30 12.95 21.21
CA ASP A 125 -1.80 14.21 20.67
C ASP A 125 -0.28 14.15 20.57
N LEU A 126 0.26 14.39 19.37
CA LEU A 126 1.70 14.21 19.12
C LEU A 126 2.58 15.11 20.00
N GLN A 127 2.14 16.35 20.29
CA GLN A 127 2.90 17.28 21.11
C GLN A 127 2.75 16.98 22.60
N ARG A 128 1.50 16.88 23.07
CA ARG A 128 1.19 16.60 24.48
C ARG A 128 1.77 15.26 24.94
N ASP A 129 1.66 14.23 24.10
CA ASP A 129 2.12 12.87 24.42
C ASP A 129 3.57 12.62 23.97
N ASN A 130 4.27 13.68 23.48
CA ASN A 130 5.68 13.64 23.04
C ASN A 130 5.97 12.53 22.03
N VAL A 131 5.06 12.30 21.06
CA VAL A 131 5.28 11.37 19.96
C VAL A 131 5.94 12.13 18.80
N ARG A 132 7.05 11.61 18.30
CA ARG A 132 7.82 12.23 17.22
C ARG A 132 7.83 11.36 15.99
N ILE A 133 7.29 11.86 14.87
CA ILE A 133 7.45 11.21 13.57
C ILE A 133 8.81 11.63 13.02
N VAL A 134 9.69 10.66 12.80
CA VAL A 134 11.03 10.87 12.25
C VAL A 134 11.09 10.32 10.82
N PRO A 135 11.84 10.95 9.91
CA PRO A 135 12.02 10.43 8.56
C PRO A 135 12.59 9.01 8.60
N SER A 136 12.14 8.17 7.69
CA SER A 136 12.81 6.90 7.47
C SER A 136 14.22 7.15 6.92
N PRO A 137 15.22 6.32 7.31
CA PRO A 137 16.56 6.43 6.76
C PRO A 137 16.56 6.39 5.23
N PRO A 138 17.52 7.08 4.57
CA PRO A 138 17.64 7.01 3.13
C PRO A 138 17.88 5.57 2.69
N ARG A 139 17.38 5.22 1.51
CA ARG A 139 17.55 3.90 0.91
C ARG A 139 19.03 3.60 0.70
N THR A 140 19.51 2.52 1.26
CA THR A 140 20.91 2.08 1.09
C THR A 140 21.07 1.03 0.01
N SER A 141 19.96 0.47 -0.52
CA SER A 141 19.96 -0.59 -1.54
C SER A 141 18.87 -0.37 -2.58
N GLN A 142 18.99 -1.07 -3.73
CA GLN A 142 17.93 -1.14 -4.74
C GLN A 142 16.65 -1.83 -4.24
N ASN A 143 16.73 -2.53 -3.14
CA ASN A 143 15.60 -3.08 -2.39
C ASN A 143 14.96 -1.96 -1.55
N TRP A 144 14.26 -1.14 -2.14
CA TRP A 144 13.57 0.13 -1.87
C TRP A 144 12.65 0.18 -0.68
N ALA A 145 12.83 -0.72 0.23
CA ALA A 145 12.23 -0.65 1.52
C ALA A 145 12.89 0.49 2.28
N TRP A 146 12.11 1.42 2.68
CA TRP A 146 12.46 2.30 3.77
C TRP A 146 12.75 1.40 4.95
N ASP A 147 14.02 1.33 5.35
CA ASP A 147 14.41 0.36 6.35
C ASP A 147 14.05 0.85 7.75
N GLY A 148 12.75 0.73 8.07
CA GLY A 148 12.26 0.97 9.40
C GLY A 148 12.94 0.06 10.42
N VAL A 149 13.32 -1.15 10.02
CA VAL A 149 14.09 -2.06 10.85
C VAL A 149 15.49 -1.52 11.13
N ASP A 150 16.18 -0.99 10.12
CA ASP A 150 17.49 -0.36 10.32
C ASP A 150 17.39 0.85 11.25
N ALA A 151 16.30 1.63 11.16
CA ALA A 151 16.08 2.74 12.07
C ALA A 151 15.94 2.28 13.53
N LEU A 152 15.33 1.12 13.77
CA LEU A 152 15.22 0.52 15.10
C LEU A 152 16.57 -0.03 15.56
N GLU A 153 17.31 -0.74 14.73
CA GLU A 153 18.63 -1.29 15.04
C GLU A 153 19.65 -0.21 15.37
N GLN A 154 19.63 0.89 14.61
CA GLN A 154 20.53 2.03 14.81
C GLN A 154 20.10 2.95 15.96
N GLY A 155 18.96 2.68 16.61
CA GLY A 155 18.43 3.52 17.68
C GLY A 155 17.96 4.92 17.21
N VAL A 156 17.78 5.12 15.90
CA VAL A 156 17.26 6.37 15.33
C VAL A 156 15.77 6.53 15.64
N ALA A 157 15.05 5.42 15.67
CA ALA A 157 13.63 5.36 16.02
C ALA A 157 13.36 4.26 17.06
N ASP A 158 12.23 4.38 17.74
CA ASP A 158 11.73 3.42 18.72
C ASP A 158 10.59 2.59 18.14
N GLY A 159 9.96 3.07 17.07
CA GLY A 159 8.93 2.41 16.28
C GLY A 159 9.07 2.67 14.80
N TYR A 160 8.38 1.85 14.01
CA TYR A 160 8.31 1.92 12.56
C TYR A 160 6.87 1.79 12.09
N TRP A 161 6.42 2.78 11.31
CA TRP A 161 5.13 2.74 10.62
C TRP A 161 5.34 2.47 9.14
N GLY A 162 4.83 1.34 8.65
CA GLY A 162 5.04 0.98 7.25
C GLY A 162 4.44 -0.37 6.88
N ASN A 163 5.01 -0.98 5.84
CA ASN A 163 4.52 -2.22 5.27
C ASN A 163 4.87 -3.49 6.08
N GLY A 164 4.18 -4.58 5.72
CA GLY A 164 4.29 -5.85 6.43
C GLY A 164 5.66 -6.50 6.37
N LEU A 165 6.28 -6.59 5.18
CA LEU A 165 7.53 -7.35 5.01
C LEU A 165 8.64 -6.87 5.95
N ARG A 166 8.79 -5.56 6.10
CA ARG A 166 9.81 -5.01 7.01
C ARG A 166 9.45 -5.18 8.47
N ALA A 167 8.16 -5.01 8.82
CA ALA A 167 7.70 -5.27 10.17
C ALA A 167 7.95 -6.73 10.59
N ASP A 168 7.59 -7.68 9.74
CA ASP A 168 7.77 -9.12 10.00
C ASP A 168 9.25 -9.54 9.97
N LEU A 169 10.07 -8.93 9.12
CA LEU A 169 11.53 -9.14 9.15
C LEU A 169 12.13 -8.69 10.48
N GLY A 170 11.70 -7.54 11.00
CA GLY A 170 12.09 -7.06 12.32
C GLY A 170 11.69 -8.01 13.44
N VAL A 171 10.47 -8.56 13.36
CA VAL A 171 9.99 -9.59 14.30
C VAL A 171 10.82 -10.87 14.20
N LYS A 172 11.06 -11.37 12.98
CA LYS A 172 11.87 -12.57 12.75
C LYS A 172 13.30 -12.44 13.28
N ARG A 173 13.87 -11.24 13.22
CA ARG A 173 15.19 -10.92 13.77
C ARG A 173 15.19 -10.67 15.29
N GLY A 174 14.03 -10.64 15.95
CA GLY A 174 13.89 -10.32 17.37
C GLY A 174 14.13 -8.85 17.74
N ILE A 175 14.19 -7.98 16.73
CA ILE A 175 14.44 -6.52 16.89
C ILE A 175 13.16 -5.79 17.22
N ALA A 176 12.04 -6.22 16.65
CA ALA A 176 10.76 -5.57 16.77
C ALA A 176 9.63 -6.53 17.18
N LYS A 177 8.52 -5.95 17.57
CA LYS A 177 7.22 -6.62 17.73
C LYS A 177 6.12 -5.75 17.13
N ILE A 178 5.05 -6.39 16.65
CA ILE A 178 3.90 -5.68 16.09
C ILE A 178 3.07 -5.11 17.25
N LEU A 179 2.91 -3.80 17.23
CA LEU A 179 2.01 -3.08 18.13
C LEU A 179 0.61 -2.94 17.50
N LEU A 180 0.55 -2.56 16.21
CA LEU A 180 -0.71 -2.43 15.48
C LEU A 180 -0.64 -3.12 14.11
N ASP A 181 -1.67 -3.87 13.78
CA ASP A 181 -2.03 -4.31 12.44
C ASP A 181 -3.42 -3.76 12.13
N VAL A 182 -3.45 -2.60 11.48
CA VAL A 182 -4.70 -1.84 11.28
C VAL A 182 -5.72 -2.61 10.46
N ARG A 183 -5.27 -3.35 9.45
CA ARG A 183 -6.14 -4.18 8.61
C ARG A 183 -6.90 -5.23 9.41
N ARG A 184 -6.28 -5.79 10.44
CA ARG A 184 -6.86 -6.83 11.30
C ARG A 184 -7.59 -6.29 12.51
N GLY A 185 -7.76 -4.97 12.58
CA GLY A 185 -8.61 -4.31 13.56
C GLY A 185 -7.88 -3.80 14.81
N ASP A 186 -6.55 -3.79 14.81
CA ASP A 186 -5.81 -3.11 15.88
C ASP A 186 -5.96 -1.59 15.72
N GLY A 187 -6.14 -0.89 16.84
CA GLY A 187 -6.31 0.56 16.86
C GLY A 187 -7.76 1.02 16.67
N PRO A 188 -7.98 2.31 16.38
CA PRO A 188 -9.32 2.87 16.21
C PRO A 188 -10.08 2.24 15.03
N PRO A 189 -11.36 1.88 15.17
CA PRO A 189 -12.14 1.25 14.10
C PRO A 189 -12.15 2.04 12.78
N ALA A 190 -12.20 3.38 12.84
CA ALA A 190 -12.16 4.25 11.66
C ALA A 190 -10.86 4.10 10.85
N ALA A 191 -9.74 3.82 11.51
CA ALA A 191 -8.44 3.69 10.88
C ALA A 191 -8.39 2.60 9.80
N ARG A 192 -9.20 1.55 9.94
CA ARG A 192 -9.31 0.47 8.98
C ARG A 192 -9.76 0.94 7.60
N HIS A 193 -10.48 2.06 7.52
CA HIS A 193 -11.07 2.60 6.30
C HIS A 193 -10.39 3.87 5.76
N PHE A 194 -9.25 4.28 6.30
CA PHE A 194 -8.54 5.48 5.83
C PHE A 194 -7.98 5.33 4.43
N THR A 195 -7.69 4.10 4.00
CA THR A 195 -7.19 3.85 2.66
C THR A 195 -7.36 2.38 2.26
N PHE A 196 -7.09 2.10 0.99
CA PHE A 196 -6.97 0.76 0.42
C PHE A 196 -5.98 0.79 -0.75
N PRO A 197 -5.30 -0.32 -1.07
CA PRO A 197 -4.47 -0.40 -2.26
C PRO A 197 -5.33 -0.57 -3.51
N ALA A 198 -4.98 0.14 -4.57
CA ALA A 198 -5.71 0.13 -5.84
C ALA A 198 -4.79 0.08 -7.04
N LEU A 199 -5.29 -0.42 -8.17
CA LEU A 199 -4.73 -0.19 -9.48
C LEU A 199 -5.28 1.13 -10.03
N ILE A 200 -4.37 2.05 -10.35
CA ILE A 200 -4.67 3.41 -10.76
C ILE A 200 -4.06 3.66 -12.14
N THR A 201 -4.78 4.39 -12.98
CA THR A 201 -4.31 4.86 -14.28
C THR A 201 -4.83 6.27 -14.57
N THR A 202 -4.66 6.77 -15.78
CA THR A 202 -5.21 8.07 -16.21
C THR A 202 -6.57 7.92 -16.89
N GLU A 203 -7.45 8.92 -16.73
CA GLU A 203 -8.71 9.01 -17.50
C GLU A 203 -8.43 8.99 -19.01
N ARG A 204 -7.30 9.56 -19.44
CA ARG A 204 -6.86 9.54 -20.83
C ARG A 204 -6.66 8.12 -21.34
N LEU A 205 -5.91 7.27 -20.59
CA LEU A 205 -5.68 5.87 -20.97
C LEU A 205 -6.99 5.09 -21.05
N VAL A 206 -7.88 5.27 -20.09
CA VAL A 206 -9.21 4.63 -20.09
C VAL A 206 -10.03 5.02 -21.31
N LYS A 207 -9.95 6.28 -21.74
CA LYS A 207 -10.68 6.77 -22.93
C LYS A 207 -10.07 6.32 -24.25
N GLU A 208 -8.73 6.38 -24.37
CA GLU A 208 -8.02 6.10 -25.61
C GLU A 208 -7.76 4.61 -25.82
N GLN A 209 -7.62 3.83 -24.74
CA GLN A 209 -7.24 2.43 -24.76
C GLN A 209 -8.08 1.60 -23.74
N PRO A 210 -9.43 1.60 -23.87
CA PRO A 210 -10.30 0.93 -22.91
C PRO A 210 -10.04 -0.57 -22.81
N ASP A 211 -9.64 -1.22 -23.91
CA ASP A 211 -9.31 -2.65 -23.92
C ASP A 211 -8.08 -2.97 -23.10
N ILE A 212 -7.07 -2.08 -23.08
CA ILE A 212 -5.88 -2.22 -22.25
C ILE A 212 -6.25 -2.04 -20.77
N ALA A 213 -7.08 -1.06 -20.44
CA ALA A 213 -7.57 -0.87 -19.08
C ALA A 213 -8.38 -2.08 -18.58
N ALA A 214 -9.27 -2.62 -19.43
CA ALA A 214 -10.04 -3.83 -19.12
C ALA A 214 -9.14 -5.06 -18.92
N ALA A 215 -8.15 -5.24 -19.80
CA ALA A 215 -7.17 -6.32 -19.70
C ALA A 215 -6.35 -6.22 -18.41
N ALA A 216 -5.98 -4.99 -18.01
CA ALA A 216 -5.28 -4.77 -16.75
C ALA A 216 -6.13 -5.19 -15.54
N VAL A 217 -7.41 -4.85 -15.51
CA VAL A 217 -8.34 -5.31 -14.46
C VAL A 217 -8.41 -6.83 -14.41
N ARG A 218 -8.63 -7.50 -15.55
CA ARG A 218 -8.70 -8.96 -15.61
C ARG A 218 -7.40 -9.63 -15.14
N ALA A 219 -6.25 -9.09 -15.52
CA ALA A 219 -4.95 -9.59 -15.06
C ALA A 219 -4.82 -9.52 -13.52
N ILE A 220 -5.23 -8.40 -12.92
CA ILE A 220 -5.24 -8.26 -11.44
C ILE A 220 -6.19 -9.25 -10.79
N VAL A 221 -7.41 -9.37 -11.28
CA VAL A 221 -8.43 -10.31 -10.74
C VAL A 221 -7.94 -11.76 -10.81
N LYS A 222 -7.37 -12.18 -11.95
CA LYS A 222 -6.74 -13.50 -12.09
C LYS A 222 -5.60 -13.70 -11.08
N THR A 223 -4.76 -12.69 -10.90
CA THR A 223 -3.64 -12.76 -9.96
C THR A 223 -4.11 -12.91 -8.53
N GLN A 224 -5.12 -12.12 -8.11
CA GLN A 224 -5.71 -12.25 -6.78
C GLN A 224 -6.26 -13.67 -6.53
N LYS A 225 -6.96 -14.24 -7.51
CA LYS A 225 -7.47 -15.61 -7.42
C LYS A 225 -6.35 -16.66 -7.33
N ALA A 226 -5.31 -16.51 -8.17
CA ALA A 226 -4.18 -17.42 -8.18
C ALA A 226 -3.42 -17.38 -6.83
N LEU A 227 -3.13 -16.19 -6.29
CA LEU A 227 -2.46 -16.03 -5.01
C LEU A 227 -3.31 -16.48 -3.81
N LYS A 228 -4.64 -16.39 -3.89
CA LYS A 228 -5.54 -16.98 -2.88
C LYS A 228 -5.51 -18.50 -2.90
N ALA A 229 -5.47 -19.09 -4.09
CA ALA A 229 -5.44 -20.55 -4.26
C ALA A 229 -4.08 -21.15 -3.90
N ASP A 230 -3.00 -20.46 -4.28
CA ASP A 230 -1.62 -20.90 -4.01
C ASP A 230 -0.72 -19.68 -3.69
N PRO A 231 -0.56 -19.32 -2.41
CA PRO A 231 0.33 -18.24 -2.00
C PRO A 231 1.81 -18.48 -2.33
N GLN A 232 2.25 -19.72 -2.60
CA GLN A 232 3.63 -20.03 -2.99
C GLN A 232 4.00 -19.44 -4.35
N LEU A 233 3.02 -19.15 -5.21
CA LEU A 233 3.23 -18.40 -6.45
C LEU A 233 3.89 -17.04 -6.20
N ALA A 234 3.71 -16.46 -5.03
CA ALA A 234 4.37 -15.21 -4.66
C ALA A 234 5.90 -15.37 -4.57
N ALA A 235 6.40 -16.48 -4.05
CA ALA A 235 7.84 -16.75 -4.03
C ALA A 235 8.39 -16.85 -5.45
N ASN A 236 7.67 -17.50 -6.37
CA ASN A 236 8.05 -17.59 -7.78
C ASN A 236 8.09 -16.20 -8.46
N ALA A 237 7.07 -15.38 -8.22
CA ALA A 237 7.03 -14.01 -8.73
C ALA A 237 8.14 -13.12 -8.16
N ALA A 238 8.56 -13.37 -6.92
CA ALA A 238 9.57 -12.59 -6.22
C ALA A 238 11.03 -12.92 -6.62
N GLN A 239 11.29 -14.11 -7.17
CA GLN A 239 12.65 -14.65 -7.38
C GLN A 239 13.62 -13.71 -8.11
N ARG A 240 13.11 -12.90 -9.05
CA ARG A 240 13.94 -11.98 -9.85
C ARG A 240 14.13 -10.60 -9.20
N LEU A 241 13.37 -10.32 -8.14
CA LEU A 241 13.28 -8.98 -7.56
C LEU A 241 13.76 -8.93 -6.10
N PHE A 242 13.77 -10.07 -5.41
CA PHE A 242 14.05 -10.15 -3.98
C PHE A 242 15.17 -11.14 -3.66
N PRO A 243 15.92 -10.91 -2.57
CA PRO A 243 16.88 -11.87 -2.06
C PRO A 243 16.22 -13.22 -1.73
N ALA A 244 16.95 -14.31 -1.92
CA ALA A 244 16.43 -15.68 -1.71
C ALA A 244 15.91 -15.91 -0.28
N GLU A 245 16.55 -15.30 0.72
CA GLU A 245 16.16 -15.37 2.12
C GLU A 245 14.82 -14.68 2.45
N GLU A 246 14.34 -13.79 1.58
CA GLU A 246 13.05 -13.10 1.74
C GLU A 246 11.89 -13.84 1.09
N LEU A 247 12.13 -14.77 0.16
CA LEU A 247 11.08 -15.43 -0.63
C LEU A 247 10.07 -16.19 0.24
N SER A 248 10.53 -16.90 1.26
CA SER A 248 9.64 -17.61 2.19
C SER A 248 8.78 -16.66 3.03
N LEU A 249 9.33 -15.51 3.39
CA LEU A 249 8.61 -14.50 4.15
C LEU A 249 7.55 -13.82 3.27
N ILE A 250 7.87 -13.55 2.00
CA ILE A 250 6.90 -13.02 1.03
C ILE A 250 5.72 -13.98 0.86
N ALA A 251 5.96 -15.27 0.66
CA ALA A 251 4.90 -16.26 0.54
C ALA A 251 4.02 -16.33 1.81
N TYR A 252 4.63 -16.26 2.99
CA TYR A 252 3.92 -16.21 4.27
C TYR A 252 3.02 -14.97 4.36
N GLU A 253 3.52 -13.80 4.00
CA GLU A 253 2.76 -12.56 4.04
C GLU A 253 1.60 -12.55 3.05
N ILE A 254 1.83 -13.07 1.83
CA ILE A 254 0.77 -13.21 0.83
C ILE A 254 -0.32 -14.16 1.34
N ALA A 255 0.03 -15.28 1.96
CA ALA A 255 -0.95 -16.17 2.58
C ALA A 255 -1.77 -15.46 3.67
N ARG A 256 -1.10 -14.64 4.51
CA ARG A 256 -1.74 -13.84 5.56
C ARG A 256 -2.69 -12.78 5.00
N ASP A 257 -2.34 -12.16 3.86
CA ASP A 257 -3.09 -11.04 3.27
C ASP A 257 -4.08 -11.48 2.18
N ALA A 258 -3.95 -12.69 1.66
CA ALA A 258 -4.84 -13.23 0.62
C ALA A 258 -6.35 -13.12 0.93
N PRO A 259 -6.84 -13.27 2.18
CA PRO A 259 -8.25 -13.06 2.49
C PRO A 259 -8.77 -11.65 2.15
N PHE A 260 -7.88 -10.66 2.05
CA PHE A 260 -8.22 -9.28 1.72
C PHE A 260 -8.07 -8.95 0.23
N TYR A 261 -7.66 -9.89 -0.61
CA TYR A 261 -7.60 -9.70 -2.05
C TYR A 261 -9.00 -9.74 -2.65
N ASP A 262 -9.56 -8.57 -2.87
CA ASP A 262 -10.87 -8.34 -3.46
C ASP A 262 -10.76 -7.11 -4.37
N PRO A 263 -11.10 -7.21 -5.66
CA PRO A 263 -10.95 -6.12 -6.63
C PRO A 263 -12.02 -5.04 -6.50
N THR A 264 -13.05 -5.27 -5.70
CA THR A 264 -14.22 -4.38 -5.59
C THR A 264 -13.81 -3.02 -4.98
N VAL A 265 -14.32 -1.95 -5.58
CA VAL A 265 -14.24 -0.59 -5.04
C VAL A 265 -15.66 -0.07 -4.86
N THR A 266 -16.06 0.21 -3.62
CA THR A 266 -17.40 0.72 -3.31
C THR A 266 -17.44 2.24 -3.19
N ALA A 267 -18.65 2.81 -3.30
CA ALA A 267 -18.84 4.25 -3.05
C ALA A 267 -18.43 4.65 -1.64
N GLU A 268 -18.71 3.80 -0.65
CA GLU A 268 -18.29 3.99 0.74
C GLU A 268 -16.77 4.05 0.90
N MET A 269 -16.03 3.18 0.21
CA MET A 269 -14.56 3.23 0.22
C MET A 269 -14.04 4.56 -0.33
N VAL A 270 -14.64 5.08 -1.41
CA VAL A 270 -14.25 6.36 -1.99
C VAL A 270 -14.63 7.53 -1.07
N GLU A 271 -15.77 7.47 -0.41
CA GLU A 271 -16.17 8.46 0.60
C GLU A 271 -15.15 8.52 1.75
N HIS A 272 -14.82 7.38 2.34
CA HIS A 272 -13.87 7.28 3.45
C HIS A 272 -12.48 7.81 3.06
N ILE A 273 -11.93 7.35 1.93
CA ILE A 273 -10.58 7.78 1.53
C ILE A 273 -10.55 9.25 1.08
N SER A 274 -11.62 9.78 0.48
CA SER A 274 -11.68 11.19 0.11
C SER A 274 -11.83 12.09 1.36
N LYS A 275 -12.61 11.65 2.35
CA LYS A 275 -12.67 12.31 3.67
C LYS A 275 -11.29 12.34 4.33
N PHE A 276 -10.63 11.20 4.43
CA PHE A 276 -9.27 11.11 4.96
C PHE A 276 -8.31 12.02 4.21
N ALA A 277 -8.31 12.00 2.87
CA ALA A 277 -7.41 12.81 2.05
C ALA A 277 -7.61 14.32 2.27
N ARG A 278 -8.86 14.78 2.50
CA ARG A 278 -9.15 16.16 2.88
C ARG A 278 -8.63 16.49 4.27
N GLU A 279 -8.88 15.64 5.25
CA GLU A 279 -8.44 15.83 6.64
C GLU A 279 -6.91 15.94 6.76
N VAL A 280 -6.17 15.23 5.91
CA VAL A 280 -4.69 15.29 5.89
C VAL A 280 -4.13 16.29 4.86
N GLY A 281 -4.98 17.04 4.15
CA GLY A 281 -4.58 18.12 3.24
C GLY A 281 -3.99 17.65 1.90
N THR A 282 -4.32 16.43 1.45
CA THR A 282 -3.88 15.89 0.15
C THR A 282 -4.95 15.95 -0.94
N LEU A 283 -6.15 16.42 -0.59
CA LEU A 283 -7.28 16.62 -1.50
C LEU A 283 -8.05 17.87 -1.13
N ASP A 284 -8.32 18.72 -2.13
CA ASP A 284 -9.21 19.86 -2.00
C ASP A 284 -10.61 19.51 -2.54
N GLY A 285 -11.64 19.75 -1.73
CA GLY A 285 -13.04 19.55 -2.10
C GLY A 285 -13.52 18.10 -2.06
N GLU A 286 -14.75 17.90 -2.51
CA GLU A 286 -15.40 16.60 -2.56
C GLU A 286 -15.16 15.90 -3.89
N VAL A 287 -15.08 14.58 -3.84
CA VAL A 287 -14.91 13.71 -5.02
C VAL A 287 -16.05 12.71 -5.06
N ARG A 288 -16.68 12.60 -6.22
CA ARG A 288 -17.75 11.63 -6.43
C ARG A 288 -17.16 10.28 -6.85
N TYR A 289 -17.82 9.20 -6.47
CA TYR A 289 -17.44 7.83 -6.80
C TYR A 289 -17.20 7.64 -8.31
N ASP A 290 -18.17 8.05 -9.14
CA ASP A 290 -18.14 7.92 -10.61
C ASP A 290 -17.07 8.79 -11.30
N ARG A 291 -16.45 9.72 -10.55
CA ARG A 291 -15.33 10.54 -11.03
C ARG A 291 -13.97 9.95 -10.69
N VAL A 292 -13.91 9.15 -9.64
CA VAL A 292 -12.66 8.54 -9.16
C VAL A 292 -12.50 7.13 -9.70
N VAL A 293 -13.61 6.39 -9.87
CA VAL A 293 -13.62 4.98 -10.26
C VAL A 293 -14.10 4.82 -11.69
N ALA A 294 -13.35 4.07 -12.49
CA ALA A 294 -13.74 3.68 -13.85
C ALA A 294 -14.81 2.58 -13.79
N THR A 295 -16.04 2.95 -13.43
CA THR A 295 -17.16 2.04 -13.14
C THR A 295 -17.57 1.16 -14.32
N GLN A 296 -17.22 1.53 -15.55
CA GLN A 296 -17.46 0.70 -16.74
C GLN A 296 -16.71 -0.64 -16.72
N PHE A 297 -15.76 -0.84 -15.82
CA PHE A 297 -15.03 -2.10 -15.63
C PHE A 297 -15.49 -2.89 -14.41
N ALA A 298 -16.54 -2.43 -13.68
CA ALA A 298 -16.99 -3.05 -12.44
C ALA A 298 -17.44 -4.52 -12.60
N ASP A 299 -18.03 -4.87 -13.75
CA ASP A 299 -18.43 -6.24 -14.05
C ASP A 299 -17.23 -7.22 -14.09
N LEU A 300 -16.03 -6.72 -14.40
CA LEU A 300 -14.80 -7.52 -14.41
C LEU A 300 -14.31 -7.90 -13.02
N TRP A 301 -14.80 -7.25 -11.98
CA TRP A 301 -14.42 -7.58 -10.59
C TRP A 301 -15.04 -8.90 -10.11
N GLN A 302 -16.12 -9.35 -10.76
CA GLN A 302 -16.78 -10.62 -10.44
C GLN A 302 -16.03 -11.82 -11.03
N GLY A 303 -15.21 -11.63 -12.01
CA GLY A 303 -14.25 -12.36 -12.83
C GLY A 303 -14.20 -13.84 -12.86
#